data_371f199cb8246614f4666bf2c93bd731
#
_entry.id   371f199cb8246614f4666bf2c93bd731
#
_cell.length_a   1.000
_cell.length_b   1.000
_cell.length_c   1.000
_cell.angle_alpha   90.00
_cell.angle_beta   90.00
_cell.angle_gamma   90.00
#
_symmetry.space_group_name_H-M   'P 1'
#
loop_
_entity.id
_entity.type
_entity.pdbx_description
1 polymer ?
#
loop_
_entity_poly.entity_id
_entity_poly.type
_entity_poly.pdbx_seq_one_letter_code
_entity_poly.pdbx_strand_id
1 'polypeptide(L)'
;KYPIRSGNGIILGEKFWMPDSGEASFSLIFPLLPPTVKVIDFIESDCEDCFKVWGIHLDGKLPELDLSDDVKKQKLNYAEPLPKAELKDGKSVITGRLLDYEKHYALPFSCRICDLLTAKFEDTEIKVNEDGTFRTEIELCAPTTVSFSVGRDIYFDVFLVPGGELDMAVNLRELSRSESKLLKGKRCLLYTSPSPRD
;
A
#
# COMPACT_ATOMS: atom_id res chain seq x y z
N LYS A 1 -7.91 -8.80 -22.46
CA LYS A 1 -6.85 -7.81 -22.73
C LYS A 1 -7.22 -6.99 -23.97
N TYR A 2 -7.02 -5.68 -23.91
CA TYR A 2 -7.32 -4.73 -24.99
C TYR A 2 -6.01 -4.03 -25.36
N PRO A 3 -5.28 -4.51 -26.38
CA PRO A 3 -4.01 -3.89 -26.78
C PRO A 3 -4.23 -2.48 -27.34
N ILE A 4 -3.25 -1.60 -27.14
CA ILE A 4 -3.25 -0.25 -27.69
C ILE A 4 -3.27 -0.34 -29.23
N ARG A 5 -4.10 0.46 -29.89
CA ARG A 5 -4.19 0.54 -31.36
C ARG A 5 -3.27 1.62 -31.94
N SER A 6 -3.23 2.76 -31.29
CA SER A 6 -2.39 3.89 -31.72
C SER A 6 -2.13 4.87 -30.59
N GLY A 7 -1.13 5.71 -30.75
CA GLY A 7 -0.80 6.81 -29.87
C GLY A 7 -0.68 8.12 -30.63
N ASN A 8 -0.96 9.22 -29.97
CA ASN A 8 -0.69 10.56 -30.47
C ASN A 8 0.20 11.27 -29.44
N GLY A 9 1.32 11.85 -29.88
CA GLY A 9 2.34 12.44 -29.01
C GLY A 9 3.34 11.45 -28.45
N ILE A 10 3.25 10.16 -28.82
CA ILE A 10 4.17 9.10 -28.43
C ILE A 10 4.28 8.06 -29.58
N ILE A 11 5.47 7.46 -29.75
CA ILE A 11 5.70 6.37 -30.67
C ILE A 11 5.60 5.06 -29.91
N LEU A 12 4.66 4.20 -30.28
CA LEU A 12 4.48 2.91 -29.63
C LEU A 12 5.65 1.98 -29.92
N GLY A 13 6.13 1.30 -28.88
CA GLY A 13 7.27 0.38 -28.97
C GLY A 13 8.65 1.03 -28.87
N GLU A 14 8.72 2.34 -28.77
CA GLU A 14 9.95 3.09 -28.55
C GLU A 14 10.02 3.64 -27.13
N LYS A 15 11.25 3.88 -26.65
CA LYS A 15 11.46 4.57 -25.37
C LYS A 15 11.05 6.03 -25.50
N PHE A 16 10.15 6.47 -24.64
CA PHE A 16 9.79 7.87 -24.52
C PHE A 16 10.73 8.53 -23.49
N TRP A 17 11.41 9.58 -23.91
CA TRP A 17 12.25 10.37 -23.03
C TRP A 17 11.49 11.61 -22.59
N MET A 18 11.41 11.80 -21.26
CA MET A 18 10.75 12.97 -20.69
C MET A 18 11.48 14.24 -21.15
N PRO A 19 10.76 15.27 -21.63
CA PRO A 19 11.36 16.56 -21.94
C PRO A 19 11.97 17.24 -20.71
N ASP A 20 12.87 18.20 -20.91
CA ASP A 20 13.51 18.97 -19.83
C ASP A 20 12.49 19.72 -18.94
N SER A 21 11.30 20.01 -19.45
CA SER A 21 10.19 20.58 -18.69
C SER A 21 9.66 19.65 -17.59
N GLY A 22 9.96 18.34 -17.66
CA GLY A 22 9.42 17.32 -16.75
C GLY A 22 7.94 16.99 -16.99
N GLU A 23 7.33 17.55 -18.04
CA GLU A 23 5.93 17.34 -18.36
C GLU A 23 5.77 16.86 -19.81
N ALA A 24 4.91 15.88 -20.01
CA ALA A 24 4.51 15.39 -21.33
C ALA A 24 3.02 15.05 -21.35
N SER A 25 2.40 15.28 -22.51
CA SER A 25 1.00 14.92 -22.75
C SER A 25 0.91 14.09 -24.00
N PHE A 26 0.26 12.94 -23.90
CA PHE A 26 -0.01 12.05 -25.03
C PHE A 26 -1.37 11.39 -24.89
N SER A 27 -1.90 10.87 -25.98
CA SER A 27 -3.15 10.14 -26.00
C SER A 27 -2.95 8.74 -26.54
N LEU A 28 -3.54 7.76 -25.89
CA LEU A 28 -3.51 6.35 -26.31
C LEU A 28 -4.92 5.92 -26.73
N ILE A 29 -5.02 5.26 -27.87
CA ILE A 29 -6.29 4.78 -28.42
C ILE A 29 -6.37 3.27 -28.27
N PHE A 30 -7.39 2.81 -27.58
CA PHE A 30 -7.70 1.40 -27.38
C PHE A 30 -8.90 0.96 -28.22
N PRO A 31 -9.11 -0.35 -28.39
CA PRO A 31 -10.37 -0.87 -28.92
C PRO A 31 -11.55 -0.42 -28.08
N LEU A 32 -12.73 -0.36 -28.71
CA LEU A 32 -13.97 -0.06 -28.00
C LEU A 32 -14.22 -1.10 -26.90
N LEU A 33 -14.44 -0.62 -25.70
CA LEU A 33 -14.76 -1.46 -24.55
C LEU A 33 -16.26 -1.79 -24.53
N PRO A 34 -16.66 -3.02 -24.14
CA PRO A 34 -18.05 -3.34 -23.90
C PRO A 34 -18.66 -2.40 -22.85
N PRO A 35 -19.92 -1.96 -23.00
CA PRO A 35 -20.57 -1.06 -22.01
C PRO A 35 -20.69 -1.63 -20.58
N THR A 36 -20.52 -2.95 -20.46
CA THR A 36 -20.54 -3.66 -19.17
C THR A 36 -19.24 -3.51 -18.38
N VAL A 37 -18.15 -3.10 -19.03
CA VAL A 37 -16.84 -2.89 -18.36
C VAL A 37 -16.88 -1.59 -17.59
N LYS A 38 -16.74 -1.66 -16.29
CA LYS A 38 -16.73 -0.49 -15.38
C LYS A 38 -15.37 -0.16 -14.83
N VAL A 39 -14.50 -1.16 -14.72
CA VAL A 39 -13.16 -1.02 -14.16
C VAL A 39 -12.16 -1.63 -15.12
N ILE A 40 -11.03 -1.00 -15.28
CA ILE A 40 -9.92 -1.46 -16.10
C ILE A 40 -8.60 -1.28 -15.36
N ASP A 41 -7.63 -2.11 -15.73
CA ASP A 41 -6.24 -1.93 -15.35
C ASP A 41 -5.45 -1.48 -16.57
N PHE A 42 -4.59 -0.49 -16.38
CA PHE A 42 -3.65 -0.07 -17.40
C PHE A 42 -2.28 -0.68 -17.12
N ILE A 43 -1.77 -1.46 -18.05
CA ILE A 43 -0.49 -2.17 -17.90
C ILE A 43 0.33 -1.85 -19.14
N GLU A 44 1.50 -1.23 -18.94
CA GLU A 44 2.41 -0.87 -20.02
C GLU A 44 2.97 -2.14 -20.68
N SER A 45 3.43 -3.09 -19.89
CA SER A 45 3.96 -4.38 -20.33
C SER A 45 3.93 -5.41 -19.21
N ASP A 46 4.22 -6.67 -19.54
CA ASP A 46 4.30 -7.77 -18.58
C ASP A 46 5.65 -7.81 -17.81
N CYS A 47 6.48 -6.77 -17.90
CA CYS A 47 7.73 -6.68 -17.15
C CYS A 47 7.47 -6.32 -15.66
N GLU A 48 8.43 -6.67 -14.82
CA GLU A 48 8.35 -6.44 -13.37
C GLU A 48 8.37 -4.94 -13.05
N ASP A 49 9.19 -4.16 -13.77
CA ASP A 49 9.42 -2.73 -13.59
C ASP A 49 8.52 -1.82 -14.46
N CYS A 50 7.57 -2.40 -15.19
CA CYS A 50 6.71 -1.65 -16.07
C CYS A 50 5.65 -0.87 -15.29
N PHE A 51 5.27 0.27 -15.85
CA PHE A 51 4.21 1.10 -15.32
C PHE A 51 2.86 0.37 -15.35
N LYS A 52 2.20 0.34 -14.20
CA LYS A 52 0.89 -0.31 -14.02
C LYS A 52 0.00 0.61 -13.19
N VAL A 53 -1.23 0.81 -13.64
CA VAL A 53 -2.28 1.51 -12.90
C VAL A 53 -3.45 0.56 -12.74
N TRP A 54 -3.79 0.27 -11.51
CA TRP A 54 -4.83 -0.67 -11.15
C TRP A 54 -6.14 0.03 -10.84
N GLY A 55 -7.26 -0.62 -11.12
CA GLY A 55 -8.56 -0.21 -10.64
C GLY A 55 -9.06 1.14 -11.19
N ILE A 56 -8.84 1.45 -12.48
CA ILE A 56 -9.35 2.67 -13.10
C ILE A 56 -10.86 2.53 -13.32
N HIS A 57 -11.66 3.29 -12.57
CA HIS A 57 -13.12 3.33 -12.71
C HIS A 57 -13.53 4.24 -13.86
N LEU A 58 -14.21 3.68 -14.87
CA LEU A 58 -14.60 4.40 -16.09
C LEU A 58 -15.78 5.35 -15.88
N ASP A 59 -16.56 5.16 -14.82
CA ASP A 59 -17.66 6.06 -14.44
C ASP A 59 -17.20 7.23 -13.55
N GLY A 60 -15.91 7.31 -13.24
CA GLY A 60 -15.32 8.32 -12.37
C GLY A 60 -15.73 8.20 -10.90
N LYS A 61 -16.42 7.13 -10.51
CA LYS A 61 -16.86 6.88 -9.14
C LYS A 61 -15.95 5.87 -8.48
N LEU A 62 -15.39 6.20 -7.35
CA LEU A 62 -14.69 5.24 -6.51
C LEU A 62 -15.71 4.56 -5.58
N PRO A 63 -15.70 3.23 -5.46
CA PRO A 63 -16.53 2.53 -4.50
C PRO A 63 -16.16 2.98 -3.08
N GLU A 64 -17.15 2.97 -2.19
CA GLU A 64 -16.87 3.14 -0.77
C GLU A 64 -16.00 1.97 -0.28
N LEU A 65 -15.03 2.27 0.59
CA LEU A 65 -14.24 1.24 1.22
C LEU A 65 -15.08 0.53 2.27
N ASP A 66 -15.07 -0.80 2.24
CA ASP A 66 -15.69 -1.63 3.26
C ASP A 66 -14.83 -1.62 4.53
N LEU A 67 -15.05 -0.62 5.36
CA LEU A 67 -14.41 -0.50 6.67
C LEU A 67 -15.28 -1.17 7.72
N SER A 68 -14.69 -1.99 8.57
CA SER A 68 -15.38 -2.50 9.75
C SER A 68 -15.83 -1.35 10.66
N ASP A 69 -16.90 -1.58 11.43
CA ASP A 69 -17.43 -0.55 12.34
C ASP A 69 -16.41 -0.15 13.42
N ASP A 70 -15.54 -1.05 13.80
CA ASP A 70 -14.47 -0.80 14.76
C ASP A 70 -13.42 0.17 14.21
N VAL A 71 -13.02 0.00 12.95
CA VAL A 71 -12.13 0.92 12.25
C VAL A 71 -12.77 2.30 12.10
N LYS A 72 -14.07 2.37 11.74
CA LYS A 72 -14.81 3.65 11.61
C LYS A 72 -14.92 4.42 12.91
N LYS A 73 -14.97 3.73 14.06
CA LYS A 73 -15.12 4.33 15.39
C LYS A 73 -13.80 4.70 16.05
N GLN A 74 -12.67 4.29 15.49
CA GLN A 74 -11.38 4.57 16.08
C GLN A 74 -11.11 6.07 16.19
N LYS A 75 -10.74 6.47 17.39
CA LYS A 75 -10.22 7.81 17.67
C LYS A 75 -8.77 7.66 18.09
N LEU A 76 -7.87 8.24 17.33
CA LEU A 76 -6.46 8.31 17.72
C LEU A 76 -6.32 9.14 18.99
N ASN A 77 -5.76 8.53 20.03
CA ASN A 77 -5.47 9.24 21.29
C ASN A 77 -4.00 9.72 21.27
N TYR A 78 -3.77 10.89 20.76
CA TYR A 78 -2.42 11.49 20.70
C TYR A 78 -1.84 11.88 22.07
N ALA A 79 -2.67 11.86 23.13
CA ALA A 79 -2.23 12.19 24.48
C ALA A 79 -1.67 10.99 25.25
N GLU A 80 -1.72 9.80 24.67
CA GLU A 80 -1.20 8.61 25.31
C GLU A 80 0.33 8.62 25.29
N PRO A 81 1.00 8.49 26.44
CA PRO A 81 2.46 8.49 26.49
C PRO A 81 3.02 7.25 25.75
N LEU A 82 4.13 7.45 25.08
CA LEU A 82 4.87 6.33 24.49
C LEU A 82 5.30 5.35 25.61
N PRO A 83 5.32 4.05 25.31
CA PRO A 83 5.82 3.05 26.25
C PRO A 83 7.28 3.35 26.60
N LYS A 84 7.69 2.93 27.81
CA LYS A 84 9.09 3.11 28.23
C LYS A 84 10.02 2.35 27.29
N ALA A 85 11.15 2.97 26.98
CA ALA A 85 12.22 2.36 26.21
C ALA A 85 12.96 1.35 27.11
N GLU A 86 12.45 0.12 27.15
CA GLU A 86 13.06 -0.98 27.90
C GLU A 86 13.48 -2.09 26.94
N LEU A 87 14.65 -2.67 27.17
CA LEU A 87 15.06 -3.88 26.47
C LEU A 87 14.25 -5.06 27.03
N LYS A 88 13.45 -5.66 26.18
CA LYS A 88 12.59 -6.80 26.51
C LYS A 88 12.35 -7.61 25.25
N ASP A 89 12.76 -8.85 25.26
CA ASP A 89 12.47 -9.75 24.15
C ASP A 89 10.97 -10.11 24.12
N GLY A 90 10.41 -10.10 22.93
CA GLY A 90 9.04 -10.51 22.73
C GLY A 90 8.61 -10.46 21.27
N LYS A 91 7.61 -11.28 20.94
CA LYS A 91 6.99 -11.28 19.62
C LYS A 91 5.84 -10.27 19.57
N SER A 92 5.89 -9.37 18.63
CA SER A 92 4.75 -8.53 18.28
C SER A 92 3.92 -9.23 17.22
N VAL A 93 2.63 -9.37 17.46
CA VAL A 93 1.69 -9.99 16.51
C VAL A 93 0.96 -8.89 15.77
N ILE A 94 1.03 -8.92 14.45
CA ILE A 94 0.33 -7.95 13.60
C ILE A 94 -0.68 -8.70 12.76
N THR A 95 -1.94 -8.32 12.89
CA THR A 95 -3.03 -8.76 12.03
C THR A 95 -3.57 -7.56 11.27
N GLY A 96 -4.19 -7.80 10.14
CA GLY A 96 -4.83 -6.71 9.45
C GLY A 96 -5.36 -7.07 8.09
N ARG A 97 -5.81 -6.02 7.40
CA ARG A 97 -6.35 -6.13 6.04
C ARG A 97 -5.86 -4.98 5.16
N LEU A 98 -5.42 -5.33 3.97
CA LEU A 98 -5.19 -4.38 2.89
C LEU A 98 -6.54 -4.09 2.22
N LEU A 99 -7.01 -2.86 2.35
CA LEU A 99 -8.25 -2.41 1.72
C LEU A 99 -7.99 -2.09 0.26
N ASP A 100 -8.95 -2.40 -0.59
CA ASP A 100 -8.85 -2.21 -2.04
C ASP A 100 -7.79 -3.12 -2.69
N TYR A 101 -7.49 -4.26 -2.05
CA TYR A 101 -6.55 -5.26 -2.52
C TYR A 101 -7.23 -6.26 -3.45
N GLU A 102 -6.58 -6.53 -4.57
CA GLU A 102 -6.95 -7.60 -5.49
C GLU A 102 -5.75 -8.51 -5.73
N LYS A 103 -5.94 -9.81 -5.61
CA LYS A 103 -4.86 -10.80 -5.77
C LYS A 103 -4.07 -10.65 -7.07
N HIS A 104 -4.75 -10.27 -8.15
CA HIS A 104 -4.10 -10.13 -9.46
C HIS A 104 -3.15 -8.92 -9.57
N TYR A 105 -3.20 -7.99 -8.60
CA TYR A 105 -2.21 -6.90 -8.53
C TYR A 105 -0.81 -7.42 -8.21
N ALA A 106 -0.72 -8.62 -7.60
CA ALA A 106 0.53 -9.28 -7.23
C ALA A 106 1.52 -8.34 -6.52
N LEU A 107 0.99 -7.53 -5.60
CA LEU A 107 1.79 -6.57 -4.85
C LEU A 107 2.54 -7.30 -3.72
N PRO A 108 3.87 -7.32 -3.72
CA PRO A 108 4.62 -7.82 -2.59
C PRO A 108 4.33 -6.97 -1.35
N PHE A 109 4.15 -7.63 -0.20
CA PHE A 109 3.99 -6.96 1.08
C PHE A 109 5.11 -7.42 2.00
N SER A 110 5.85 -6.50 2.56
CA SER A 110 6.97 -6.80 3.45
C SER A 110 7.11 -5.76 4.55
N CYS A 111 7.87 -6.12 5.57
CA CYS A 111 8.32 -5.17 6.58
C CYS A 111 9.83 -5.20 6.72
N ARG A 112 10.41 -4.06 7.07
CA ARG A 112 11.83 -3.86 7.34
C ARG A 112 12.04 -3.45 8.76
N ILE A 113 12.90 -4.17 9.45
CA ILE A 113 13.24 -3.95 10.86
C ILE A 113 14.72 -3.65 10.94
N CYS A 114 15.08 -2.68 11.78
CA CYS A 114 16.48 -2.48 12.17
C CYS A 114 16.73 -3.26 13.45
N ASP A 115 17.62 -4.25 13.41
CA ASP A 115 18.13 -4.88 14.61
C ASP A 115 18.97 -3.85 15.39
N LEU A 116 18.50 -3.48 16.57
CA LEU A 116 19.11 -2.43 17.39
C LEU A 116 20.51 -2.82 17.93
N LEU A 117 20.81 -4.12 18.01
CA LEU A 117 22.09 -4.61 18.54
C LEU A 117 23.17 -4.67 17.46
N THR A 118 22.80 -5.05 16.24
CA THR A 118 23.73 -5.24 15.12
C THR A 118 23.69 -4.11 14.10
N ALA A 119 22.72 -3.21 14.20
CA ALA A 119 22.40 -2.16 13.22
C ALA A 119 22.17 -2.70 11.79
N LYS A 120 21.76 -3.95 11.66
CA LYS A 120 21.43 -4.57 10.39
C LYS A 120 19.93 -4.44 10.12
N PHE A 121 19.60 -4.31 8.85
CA PHE A 121 18.21 -4.34 8.41
C PHE A 121 17.84 -5.75 7.96
N GLU A 122 16.67 -6.19 8.39
CA GLU A 122 16.07 -7.46 8.00
C GLU A 122 14.73 -7.19 7.31
N ASP A 123 14.57 -7.76 6.13
CA ASP A 123 13.33 -7.69 5.37
C ASP A 123 12.55 -9.01 5.55
N THR A 124 11.30 -8.91 5.95
CA THR A 124 10.40 -10.06 6.12
C THR A 124 9.22 -9.92 5.18
N GLU A 125 9.03 -10.91 4.30
CA GLU A 125 7.86 -10.97 3.43
C GLU A 125 6.63 -11.41 4.23
N ILE A 126 5.51 -10.72 3.99
CA ILE A 126 4.23 -10.95 4.65
C ILE A 126 3.26 -11.55 3.63
N LYS A 127 2.73 -12.74 3.93
CA LYS A 127 1.73 -13.39 3.09
C LYS A 127 0.38 -12.71 3.25
N VAL A 128 -0.19 -12.29 2.13
CA VAL A 128 -1.54 -11.72 2.06
C VAL A 128 -2.49 -12.76 1.49
N ASN A 129 -3.62 -12.96 2.15
CA ASN A 129 -4.69 -13.85 1.69
C ASN A 129 -5.45 -13.22 0.51
N GLU A 130 -6.29 -14.01 -0.17
CA GLU A 130 -7.06 -13.56 -1.33
C GLU A 130 -8.03 -12.40 -1.02
N ASP A 131 -8.50 -12.34 0.21
CA ASP A 131 -9.39 -11.28 0.72
C ASP A 131 -8.65 -10.04 1.26
N GLY A 132 -7.33 -9.99 1.09
CA GLY A 132 -6.48 -8.91 1.58
C GLY A 132 -6.08 -9.00 3.05
N THR A 133 -6.55 -10.02 3.79
CA THR A 133 -6.15 -10.21 5.19
C THR A 133 -4.72 -10.74 5.31
N PHE A 134 -4.06 -10.40 6.41
CA PHE A 134 -2.72 -10.89 6.71
C PHE A 134 -2.50 -11.05 8.21
N ARG A 135 -1.52 -11.87 8.55
CA ARG A 135 -1.00 -12.04 9.90
C ARG A 135 0.51 -12.25 9.83
N THR A 136 1.26 -11.54 10.65
CA THR A 136 2.71 -11.73 10.79
C THR A 136 3.12 -11.60 12.25
N GLU A 137 4.26 -12.19 12.58
CA GLU A 137 4.88 -12.10 13.90
C GLU A 137 6.29 -11.56 13.72
N ILE A 138 6.63 -10.56 14.51
CA ILE A 138 7.92 -9.86 14.45
C ILE A 138 8.59 -9.98 15.80
N GLU A 139 9.81 -10.51 15.85
CA GLU A 139 10.62 -10.55 17.06
C GLU A 139 11.26 -9.19 17.31
N LEU A 140 11.06 -8.67 18.51
CA LEU A 140 11.56 -7.37 18.92
C LEU A 140 12.27 -7.50 20.26
N CYS A 141 13.35 -6.73 20.45
CA CYS A 141 14.06 -6.61 21.71
C CYS A 141 13.79 -5.28 22.44
N ALA A 142 13.08 -4.37 21.82
CA ALA A 142 12.66 -3.08 22.38
C ALA A 142 11.48 -2.50 21.58
N PRO A 143 10.73 -1.54 22.15
CA PRO A 143 9.79 -0.75 21.38
C PRO A 143 10.50 -0.04 20.21
N THR A 144 10.00 -0.24 18.98
CA THR A 144 10.66 0.28 17.78
C THR A 144 9.68 0.61 16.66
N THR A 145 10.10 1.41 15.73
CA THR A 145 9.37 1.68 14.49
C THR A 145 9.78 0.65 13.43
N VAL A 146 8.80 0.04 12.81
CA VAL A 146 8.98 -0.92 11.72
C VAL A 146 8.38 -0.33 10.45
N SER A 147 9.15 -0.33 9.38
CA SER A 147 8.72 0.17 8.08
C SER A 147 8.06 -0.94 7.27
N PHE A 148 6.85 -0.73 6.82
CA PHE A 148 6.12 -1.63 5.94
C PHE A 148 6.14 -1.09 4.51
N SER A 149 6.15 -2.00 3.54
CA SER A 149 6.05 -1.67 2.12
C SER A 149 5.03 -2.55 1.41
N VAL A 150 4.21 -1.96 0.56
CA VAL A 150 3.31 -2.65 -0.36
C VAL A 150 3.67 -2.27 -1.78
N GLY A 151 4.02 -3.26 -2.60
CA GLY A 151 4.60 -2.97 -3.89
C GLY A 151 5.97 -2.29 -3.75
N ARG A 152 6.25 -1.34 -4.66
CA ARG A 152 7.53 -0.62 -4.68
C ARG A 152 7.46 0.78 -4.11
N ASP A 153 6.28 1.38 -4.14
CA ASP A 153 6.12 2.82 -3.94
C ASP A 153 5.26 3.18 -2.72
N ILE A 154 4.68 2.18 -2.04
CA ILE A 154 3.82 2.42 -0.89
C ILE A 154 4.57 2.03 0.38
N TYR A 155 4.89 3.02 1.21
CA TYR A 155 5.60 2.84 2.47
C TYR A 155 4.82 3.49 3.61
N PHE A 156 4.85 2.85 4.77
CA PHE A 156 4.33 3.42 6.01
C PHE A 156 5.03 2.81 7.22
N ASP A 157 5.10 3.58 8.29
CA ASP A 157 5.77 3.19 9.51
C ASP A 157 4.76 2.87 10.61
N VAL A 158 5.06 1.84 11.40
CA VAL A 158 4.24 1.42 12.53
C VAL A 158 5.13 1.25 13.76
N PHE A 159 4.70 1.82 14.88
CA PHE A 159 5.39 1.65 16.15
C PHE A 159 4.90 0.37 16.84
N LEU A 160 5.84 -0.53 17.13
CA LEU A 160 5.56 -1.83 17.73
C LEU A 160 6.24 -1.98 19.08
N VAL A 161 5.64 -2.80 19.93
CA VAL A 161 6.11 -3.08 21.28
C VAL A 161 6.30 -4.59 21.44
N PRO A 162 7.41 -5.06 22.03
CA PRO A 162 7.61 -6.48 22.29
C PRO A 162 6.47 -7.09 23.11
N GLY A 163 5.89 -8.19 22.61
CA GLY A 163 4.74 -8.85 23.23
C GLY A 163 3.41 -8.16 22.96
N GLY A 164 3.38 -7.10 22.12
CA GLY A 164 2.17 -6.40 21.75
C GLY A 164 1.39 -7.09 20.63
N GLU A 165 0.11 -6.75 20.55
CA GLU A 165 -0.76 -7.13 19.43
C GLU A 165 -1.25 -5.86 18.75
N LEU A 166 -1.26 -5.89 17.42
CA LEU A 166 -1.75 -4.77 16.61
C LEU A 166 -2.68 -5.31 15.53
N ASP A 167 -3.88 -4.76 15.46
CA ASP A 167 -4.78 -4.95 14.34
C ASP A 167 -4.88 -3.67 13.53
N MET A 168 -4.69 -3.77 12.20
CA MET A 168 -4.66 -2.60 11.33
C MET A 168 -5.36 -2.82 10.00
N ALA A 169 -5.99 -1.76 9.50
CA ALA A 169 -6.50 -1.69 8.14
C ALA A 169 -5.65 -0.68 7.34
N VAL A 170 -5.09 -1.16 6.25
CA VAL A 170 -4.20 -0.37 5.38
C VAL A 170 -4.97 0.04 4.14
N ASN A 171 -5.21 1.34 3.96
CA ASN A 171 -5.93 1.86 2.81
C ASN A 171 -4.95 2.09 1.64
N LEU A 172 -4.82 1.10 0.76
CA LEU A 172 -3.90 1.15 -0.39
C LEU A 172 -4.22 2.31 -1.34
N ARG A 173 -5.51 2.61 -1.52
CA ARG A 173 -5.95 3.70 -2.40
C ARG A 173 -5.45 5.07 -1.91
N GLU A 174 -5.62 5.35 -0.63
CA GLU A 174 -5.18 6.62 -0.07
C GLU A 174 -3.65 6.71 0.05
N LEU A 175 -2.99 5.61 0.39
CA LEU A 175 -1.53 5.54 0.41
C LEU A 175 -0.93 5.81 -0.97
N SER A 176 -1.41 5.13 -2.00
CA SER A 176 -0.91 5.35 -3.37
C SER A 176 -1.14 6.78 -3.86
N ARG A 177 -2.25 7.43 -3.43
CA ARG A 177 -2.53 8.84 -3.76
C ARG A 177 -1.64 9.81 -3.00
N SER A 178 -1.28 9.50 -1.75
CA SER A 178 -0.42 10.38 -0.95
C SER A 178 1.00 10.45 -1.49
N GLU A 179 1.52 9.36 -2.02
CA GLU A 179 2.85 9.28 -2.63
C GLU A 179 2.86 9.80 -4.08
N SER A 180 1.70 9.86 -4.72
CA SER A 180 1.59 10.41 -6.07
C SER A 180 1.71 11.93 -6.08
N LYS A 181 2.68 12.46 -6.83
CA LYS A 181 2.79 13.91 -7.08
C LYS A 181 1.60 14.46 -7.88
N LEU A 182 0.87 13.61 -8.58
CA LEU A 182 -0.26 13.95 -9.43
C LEU A 182 -1.59 14.00 -8.67
N LEU A 183 -1.73 13.24 -7.59
CA LEU A 183 -2.97 13.08 -6.85
C LEU A 183 -2.79 13.54 -5.41
N LYS A 184 -3.16 14.78 -5.10
CA LYS A 184 -3.17 15.31 -3.74
C LYS A 184 -4.47 14.90 -3.04
N GLY A 185 -4.41 13.92 -2.13
CA GLY A 185 -5.53 13.48 -1.30
C GLY A 185 -5.40 13.89 0.17
N LYS A 186 -6.50 13.82 0.92
CA LYS A 186 -6.46 13.92 2.39
C LYS A 186 -5.86 12.63 2.95
N ARG A 187 -4.89 12.77 3.85
CA ARG A 187 -4.19 11.63 4.47
C ARG A 187 -5.07 11.03 5.58
N CYS A 188 -5.67 9.90 5.33
CA CYS A 188 -6.05 8.94 6.36
C CYS A 188 -5.55 7.58 5.87
N LEU A 189 -4.32 7.25 6.24
CA LEU A 189 -3.54 6.21 5.59
C LEU A 189 -3.62 4.88 6.30
N LEU A 190 -3.78 4.92 7.61
CA LEU A 190 -3.70 3.77 8.47
C LEU A 190 -4.78 3.85 9.55
N TYR A 191 -5.51 2.77 9.70
CA TYR A 191 -6.47 2.57 10.78
C TYR A 191 -5.89 1.49 11.69
N THR A 192 -5.59 1.87 12.93
CA THR A 192 -5.05 0.93 13.93
C THR A 192 -6.04 0.77 15.07
N SER A 193 -6.21 -0.45 15.54
CA SER A 193 -6.89 -0.73 16.80
C SER A 193 -5.85 -0.73 17.91
N PRO A 194 -6.04 0.00 19.01
CA PRO A 194 -5.17 -0.16 20.16
C PRO A 194 -5.29 -1.61 20.66
N SER A 195 -4.15 -2.23 20.93
CA SER A 195 -4.12 -3.53 21.61
C SER A 195 -4.91 -3.41 22.92
N PRO A 196 -5.82 -4.36 23.24
CA PRO A 196 -6.39 -4.39 24.56
C PRO A 196 -5.24 -4.53 25.57
N ARG A 197 -5.14 -3.57 26.47
CA ARG A 197 -4.22 -3.64 27.59
C ARG A 197 -4.92 -4.42 28.69
N ASP A 198 -4.36 -5.54 29.05
CA ASP A 198 -4.63 -6.21 30.32
C ASP A 198 -4.11 -5.37 31.50
#